data_57767c0aacf627af25c51c4584cf5492
#
_entry.id   57767c0aacf627af25c51c4584cf5492
#
_cell.length_a   1.000
_cell.length_b   1.000
_cell.length_c   1.000
_cell.angle_alpha   90.00
_cell.angle_beta   90.00
_cell.angle_gamma   90.00
#
_symmetry.space_group_name_H-M   'P 1'
#
loop_
_entity.id
_entity.type
_entity.pdbx_description
1 polymer ?
#
loop_
_entity_poly.entity_id
_entity_poly.type
_entity_poly.pdbx_seq_one_letter_code
_entity_poly.pdbx_strand_id
1 'polypeptide(L)'
;MDASIENNLVKKYQPLAIAAGLGSVLGSGIIVGMSATITVWQVGLHMTNGQVGVISGALTFAIAIGSLLAGQITKTFGLVKSFNWMDFIYAIGALICVFAPNYLTLLVGAIVTGFASGADLPISLTMISHDAPDDKTSSKLVASTQIFWQIGVFASYGAAFIVSKMAGDSGARVVFGCLTALALFIWVWRTFSKQFKEFHEEGNKRQLQNNNARGEKVSVTKVLFGEDKSKYLPIFICIMMFYICWNLLANTFGQFQTFMLVQAHASQSFATGAGLVLNFISLFATMAFAKAAGSKYRNIYFVIGMAIQFIAMFSLAILSHALWPIVIAIGVMSIGSNIAGEAIYKVWTQEAFPIETRSAIQGFIGGFSRFLCGIFAFVTPALVVQSVIKKTMFGFSGMILVAFIFGLVMIRLEKKYNIRQDQK
;
A
#
# COMPACT_ATOMS: atom_id res chain seq x y z
N MET A 1 2.02 22.26 -25.31
CA MET A 1 2.51 21.01 -25.90
C MET A 1 1.33 20.30 -26.53
N ASP A 2 1.40 19.92 -27.78
CA ASP A 2 0.26 19.36 -28.53
C ASP A 2 -0.13 18.01 -27.90
N ALA A 3 -1.42 17.73 -27.70
CA ALA A 3 -1.91 16.50 -27.06
C ALA A 3 -1.45 15.22 -27.80
N SER A 4 -1.17 15.34 -29.10
CA SER A 4 -0.63 14.26 -29.93
C SER A 4 0.83 13.94 -29.58
N ILE A 5 1.67 14.94 -29.31
CA ILE A 5 3.07 14.79 -28.91
C ILE A 5 3.15 14.17 -27.52
N GLU A 6 2.32 14.63 -26.60
CA GLU A 6 2.22 14.10 -25.24
C GLU A 6 1.84 12.61 -25.21
N ASN A 7 0.83 12.21 -26.00
CA ASN A 7 0.42 10.81 -26.10
C ASN A 7 1.54 9.94 -26.70
N ASN A 8 2.31 10.43 -27.64
CA ASN A 8 3.43 9.70 -28.23
C ASN A 8 4.57 9.52 -27.23
N LEU A 9 4.87 10.53 -26.40
CA LEU A 9 5.87 10.40 -25.32
C LEU A 9 5.45 9.38 -24.28
N VAL A 10 4.21 9.44 -23.79
CA VAL A 10 3.69 8.44 -22.84
C VAL A 10 3.79 7.03 -23.43
N LYS A 11 3.43 6.83 -24.70
CA LYS A 11 3.57 5.52 -25.36
C LYS A 11 5.02 5.04 -25.46
N LYS A 12 5.98 5.94 -25.78
CA LYS A 12 7.41 5.59 -25.84
C LYS A 12 7.92 5.02 -24.53
N TYR A 13 7.55 5.64 -23.38
CA TYR A 13 8.00 5.25 -22.05
C TYR A 13 7.05 4.27 -21.31
N GLN A 14 5.95 3.84 -21.95
CA GLN A 14 5.02 2.88 -21.37
C GLN A 14 5.67 1.56 -20.91
N PRO A 15 6.66 0.96 -21.62
CA PRO A 15 7.34 -0.23 -21.14
C PRO A 15 7.99 -0.05 -19.75
N LEU A 16 8.55 1.13 -19.47
CA LEU A 16 9.11 1.43 -18.15
C LEU A 16 8.02 1.49 -17.07
N ALA A 17 6.87 2.11 -17.39
CA ALA A 17 5.73 2.13 -16.48
C ALA A 17 5.15 0.73 -16.22
N ILE A 18 5.15 -0.15 -17.23
CA ILE A 18 4.73 -1.55 -17.08
C ILE A 18 5.73 -2.29 -16.18
N ALA A 19 7.05 -2.15 -16.41
CA ALA A 19 8.06 -2.80 -15.60
C ALA A 19 8.00 -2.38 -14.11
N ALA A 20 7.85 -1.08 -13.84
CA ALA A 20 7.63 -0.55 -12.50
C ALA A 20 6.27 -0.97 -11.92
N GLY A 21 5.23 -1.02 -12.77
CA GLY A 21 3.90 -1.48 -12.41
C GLY A 21 3.87 -2.96 -12.00
N LEU A 22 4.60 -3.82 -12.70
CA LEU A 22 4.74 -5.22 -12.31
C LEU A 22 5.44 -5.38 -10.95
N GLY A 23 6.39 -4.51 -10.60
CA GLY A 23 6.90 -4.40 -9.21
C GLY A 23 5.78 -4.06 -8.22
N SER A 24 4.83 -3.20 -8.59
CA SER A 24 3.64 -2.93 -7.76
C SER A 24 2.71 -4.15 -7.64
N VAL A 25 2.61 -5.01 -8.70
CA VAL A 25 1.92 -6.31 -8.62
C VAL A 25 2.58 -7.20 -7.58
N LEU A 26 3.92 -7.29 -7.58
CA LEU A 26 4.67 -8.04 -6.56
C LEU A 26 4.46 -7.46 -5.16
N GLY A 27 4.42 -6.13 -5.03
CA GLY A 27 4.20 -5.45 -3.76
C GLY A 27 2.84 -5.77 -3.14
N SER A 28 1.76 -5.67 -3.90
CA SER A 28 0.43 -6.10 -3.45
C SER A 28 0.36 -7.62 -3.33
N GLY A 29 1.06 -8.35 -4.21
CA GLY A 29 1.13 -9.79 -4.27
C GLY A 29 1.62 -10.43 -2.99
N ILE A 30 2.71 -9.93 -2.39
CA ILE A 30 3.22 -10.48 -1.14
C ILE A 30 2.29 -10.20 0.04
N ILE A 31 1.72 -8.99 0.12
CA ILE A 31 0.82 -8.61 1.22
C ILE A 31 -0.47 -9.45 1.14
N VAL A 32 -1.12 -9.44 -0.01
CA VAL A 32 -2.41 -10.10 -0.21
C VAL A 32 -2.24 -11.61 -0.37
N GLY A 33 -1.18 -12.07 -1.04
CA GLY A 33 -0.86 -13.49 -1.16
C GLY A 33 -0.59 -14.14 0.19
N MET A 34 0.18 -13.49 1.07
CA MET A 34 0.37 -13.95 2.46
C MET A 34 -0.97 -13.93 3.22
N SER A 35 -1.73 -12.83 3.16
CA SER A 35 -3.04 -12.71 3.80
C SER A 35 -4.01 -13.81 3.37
N ALA A 36 -4.11 -14.06 2.07
CA ALA A 36 -5.03 -15.05 1.51
C ALA A 36 -4.63 -16.51 1.79
N THR A 37 -3.36 -16.76 2.08
CA THR A 37 -2.83 -18.11 2.32
C THR A 37 -2.36 -18.38 3.75
N ILE A 38 -2.44 -17.38 4.65
CA ILE A 38 -1.86 -17.47 6.00
C ILE A 38 -2.47 -18.61 6.83
N THR A 39 -3.77 -18.88 6.67
CA THR A 39 -4.46 -19.99 7.33
C THR A 39 -4.04 -21.34 6.76
N VAL A 40 -3.74 -21.40 5.47
CA VAL A 40 -3.19 -22.60 4.80
C VAL A 40 -1.78 -22.89 5.33
N TRP A 41 -0.93 -21.87 5.43
CA TRP A 41 0.37 -21.97 6.08
C TRP A 41 0.25 -22.39 7.56
N GLN A 42 -0.71 -21.81 8.28
CA GLN A 42 -0.94 -22.10 9.70
C GLN A 42 -1.23 -23.59 9.92
N VAL A 43 -2.12 -24.16 9.11
CA VAL A 43 -2.47 -25.57 9.19
C VAL A 43 -1.30 -26.46 8.74
N GLY A 44 -0.70 -26.16 7.58
CA GLY A 44 0.36 -26.98 6.99
C GLY A 44 1.66 -27.02 7.80
N LEU A 45 2.02 -25.93 8.46
CA LEU A 45 3.22 -25.82 9.30
C LEU A 45 2.93 -25.90 10.80
N HIS A 46 1.69 -26.23 11.19
CA HIS A 46 1.24 -26.33 12.60
C HIS A 46 1.55 -25.09 13.44
N MET A 47 1.31 -23.90 12.86
CA MET A 47 1.64 -22.63 13.51
C MET A 47 0.57 -22.20 14.51
N THR A 48 1.02 -21.60 15.60
CA THR A 48 0.14 -20.93 16.57
C THR A 48 -0.36 -19.58 16.04
N ASN A 49 -1.45 -19.03 16.61
CA ASN A 49 -1.91 -17.67 16.29
C ASN A 49 -0.83 -16.60 16.53
N GLY A 50 0.00 -16.78 17.58
CA GLY A 50 1.14 -15.90 17.83
C GLY A 50 2.16 -15.92 16.69
N GLN A 51 2.48 -17.08 16.14
CA GLN A 51 3.39 -17.24 15.00
C GLN A 51 2.82 -16.60 13.71
N VAL A 52 1.51 -16.71 13.48
CA VAL A 52 0.81 -15.99 12.39
C VAL A 52 1.01 -14.49 12.54
N GLY A 53 0.84 -13.96 13.76
CA GLY A 53 1.09 -12.54 14.05
C GLY A 53 2.52 -12.12 13.81
N VAL A 54 3.48 -12.95 14.20
CA VAL A 54 4.92 -12.68 13.98
C VAL A 54 5.25 -12.63 12.49
N ILE A 55 4.73 -13.56 11.66
CA ILE A 55 4.95 -13.51 10.20
C ILE A 55 4.36 -12.24 9.59
N SER A 56 3.11 -11.93 9.91
CA SER A 56 2.41 -10.76 9.36
C SER A 56 3.03 -9.44 9.82
N GLY A 57 3.42 -9.37 11.10
CA GLY A 57 4.11 -8.22 11.67
C GLY A 57 5.52 -8.04 11.08
N ALA A 58 6.30 -9.11 10.99
CA ALA A 58 7.64 -9.08 10.43
C ALA A 58 7.63 -8.71 8.95
N LEU A 59 6.68 -9.24 8.17
CA LEU A 59 6.47 -8.86 6.77
C LEU A 59 6.21 -7.35 6.64
N THR A 60 5.25 -6.82 7.40
CA THR A 60 4.89 -5.39 7.35
C THR A 60 6.05 -4.51 7.79
N PHE A 61 6.77 -4.92 8.82
CA PHE A 61 7.94 -4.22 9.34
C PHE A 61 9.09 -4.23 8.33
N ALA A 62 9.33 -5.37 7.68
CA ALA A 62 10.34 -5.49 6.62
C ALA A 62 10.02 -4.60 5.42
N ILE A 63 8.74 -4.52 5.01
CA ILE A 63 8.28 -3.58 3.96
C ILE A 63 8.56 -2.13 4.39
N ALA A 64 8.24 -1.76 5.63
CA ALA A 64 8.48 -0.41 6.12
C ALA A 64 9.97 -0.06 6.11
N ILE A 65 10.84 -0.94 6.61
CA ILE A 65 12.30 -0.75 6.62
C ILE A 65 12.83 -0.65 5.18
N GLY A 66 12.42 -1.55 4.30
CA GLY A 66 12.82 -1.51 2.88
C GLY A 66 12.48 -0.17 2.24
N SER A 67 11.26 0.32 2.46
CA SER A 67 10.78 1.60 1.93
C SER A 67 11.58 2.79 2.49
N LEU A 68 11.88 2.81 3.79
CA LEU A 68 12.68 3.86 4.42
C LEU A 68 14.13 3.86 3.93
N LEU A 69 14.70 2.67 3.70
CA LEU A 69 16.08 2.53 3.25
C LEU A 69 16.25 2.66 1.72
N ALA A 70 15.17 2.71 0.95
CA ALA A 70 15.21 2.77 -0.52
C ALA A 70 16.11 3.90 -1.05
N GLY A 71 16.01 5.09 -0.46
CA GLY A 71 16.87 6.23 -0.81
C GLY A 71 18.35 5.99 -0.50
N GLN A 72 18.67 5.31 0.61
CA GLN A 72 20.03 4.96 0.96
C GLN A 72 20.58 3.86 0.04
N ILE A 73 19.75 2.87 -0.29
CA ILE A 73 20.09 1.78 -1.22
C ILE A 73 20.45 2.37 -2.60
N THR A 74 19.61 3.26 -3.13
CA THR A 74 19.87 3.90 -4.43
C THR A 74 21.10 4.79 -4.42
N LYS A 75 21.37 5.45 -3.29
CA LYS A 75 22.58 6.29 -3.12
C LYS A 75 23.85 5.43 -3.10
N THR A 76 23.80 4.24 -2.47
CA THR A 76 24.99 3.37 -2.28
C THR A 76 25.26 2.53 -3.52
N PHE A 77 24.25 1.90 -4.10
CA PHE A 77 24.39 0.94 -5.20
C PHE A 77 24.09 1.54 -6.57
N GLY A 78 23.52 2.74 -6.61
CA GLY A 78 23.03 3.38 -7.83
C GLY A 78 21.59 3.01 -8.14
N LEU A 79 20.85 3.95 -8.76
CA LEU A 79 19.42 3.82 -9.03
C LEU A 79 19.10 2.64 -9.94
N VAL A 80 19.80 2.52 -11.08
CA VAL A 80 19.58 1.45 -12.08
C VAL A 80 19.85 0.06 -11.50
N LYS A 81 20.96 -0.10 -10.77
CA LYS A 81 21.26 -1.39 -10.13
C LYS A 81 20.22 -1.76 -9.10
N SER A 82 19.80 -0.80 -8.26
CA SER A 82 18.77 -1.03 -7.24
C SER A 82 17.43 -1.42 -7.89
N PHE A 83 17.00 -0.72 -8.95
CA PHE A 83 15.80 -1.03 -9.70
C PHE A 83 15.79 -2.46 -10.28
N ASN A 84 16.95 -2.92 -10.77
CA ASN A 84 17.05 -4.25 -11.36
C ASN A 84 17.14 -5.37 -10.30
N TRP A 85 17.86 -5.15 -9.19
CA TRP A 85 18.17 -6.24 -8.26
C TRP A 85 17.14 -6.46 -7.16
N MET A 86 16.25 -5.50 -6.87
CA MET A 86 15.22 -5.69 -5.83
C MET A 86 14.28 -6.84 -6.17
N ASP A 87 13.87 -7.00 -7.44
CA ASP A 87 13.02 -8.14 -7.84
C ASP A 87 13.73 -9.49 -7.72
N PHE A 88 15.05 -9.54 -7.92
CA PHE A 88 15.81 -10.77 -7.69
C PHE A 88 15.87 -11.15 -6.21
N ILE A 89 16.09 -10.16 -5.33
CA ILE A 89 16.04 -10.38 -3.87
C ILE A 89 14.65 -10.81 -3.45
N TYR A 90 13.60 -10.20 -4.02
CA TYR A 90 12.22 -10.62 -3.83
C TYR A 90 12.01 -12.08 -4.23
N ALA A 91 12.50 -12.47 -5.41
CA ALA A 91 12.40 -13.85 -5.91
C ALA A 91 13.07 -14.86 -4.97
N ILE A 92 14.26 -14.54 -4.44
CA ILE A 92 14.95 -15.37 -3.43
C ILE A 92 14.07 -15.53 -2.19
N GLY A 93 13.52 -14.45 -1.64
CA GLY A 93 12.67 -14.50 -0.46
C GLY A 93 11.40 -15.31 -0.69
N ALA A 94 10.73 -15.10 -1.83
CA ALA A 94 9.54 -15.86 -2.20
C ALA A 94 9.87 -17.36 -2.43
N LEU A 95 11.02 -17.68 -3.01
CA LEU A 95 11.49 -19.04 -3.18
C LEU A 95 11.77 -19.75 -1.84
N ILE A 96 12.32 -19.02 -0.87
CA ILE A 96 12.48 -19.52 0.51
C ILE A 96 11.12 -19.89 1.09
N CYS A 97 10.07 -19.08 0.87
CA CYS A 97 8.71 -19.43 1.28
C CYS A 97 8.19 -20.69 0.58
N VAL A 98 8.42 -20.84 -0.73
CA VAL A 98 8.01 -22.05 -1.50
C VAL A 98 8.55 -23.33 -0.88
N PHE A 99 9.81 -23.32 -0.47
CA PHE A 99 10.48 -24.50 0.09
C PHE A 99 10.50 -24.51 1.63
N ALA A 100 9.74 -23.66 2.31
CA ALA A 100 9.74 -23.57 3.75
C ALA A 100 9.26 -24.88 4.41
N PRO A 101 10.11 -25.61 5.16
CA PRO A 101 9.72 -26.83 5.88
C PRO A 101 9.13 -26.55 7.25
N ASN A 102 9.25 -25.32 7.75
CA ASN A 102 8.84 -24.91 9.07
C ASN A 102 8.58 -23.40 9.16
N TYR A 103 8.03 -22.98 10.27
CA TYR A 103 7.72 -21.57 10.58
C TYR A 103 8.92 -20.62 10.42
N LEU A 104 10.12 -21.00 10.92
CA LEU A 104 11.29 -20.09 10.88
C LEU A 104 11.74 -19.80 9.45
N THR A 105 11.75 -20.82 8.59
CA THR A 105 12.09 -20.65 7.19
C THR A 105 11.08 -19.77 6.46
N LEU A 106 9.78 -19.96 6.73
CA LEU A 106 8.71 -19.10 6.19
C LEU A 106 8.88 -17.64 6.66
N LEU A 107 9.22 -17.43 7.94
CA LEU A 107 9.48 -16.11 8.51
C LEU A 107 10.64 -15.40 7.81
N VAL A 108 11.76 -16.11 7.60
CA VAL A 108 12.93 -15.57 6.87
C VAL A 108 12.53 -15.18 5.44
N GLY A 109 11.83 -16.06 4.73
CA GLY A 109 11.33 -15.79 3.39
C GLY A 109 10.41 -14.55 3.35
N ALA A 110 9.49 -14.42 4.30
CA ALA A 110 8.59 -13.27 4.42
C ALA A 110 9.36 -11.95 4.68
N ILE A 111 10.39 -11.98 5.55
CA ILE A 111 11.22 -10.80 5.83
C ILE A 111 12.00 -10.37 4.58
N VAL A 112 12.67 -11.30 3.90
CA VAL A 112 13.47 -10.99 2.70
C VAL A 112 12.57 -10.46 1.58
N THR A 113 11.44 -11.12 1.33
CA THR A 113 10.48 -10.69 0.30
C THR A 113 9.86 -9.34 0.63
N GLY A 114 9.47 -9.15 1.91
CA GLY A 114 8.89 -7.90 2.38
C GLY A 114 9.85 -6.72 2.26
N PHE A 115 11.11 -6.90 2.66
CA PHE A 115 12.15 -5.88 2.53
C PHE A 115 12.36 -5.46 1.07
N ALA A 116 12.53 -6.44 0.18
CA ALA A 116 12.71 -6.18 -1.24
C ALA A 116 11.51 -5.48 -1.87
N SER A 117 10.29 -5.93 -1.56
CA SER A 117 9.03 -5.31 -1.99
C SER A 117 8.90 -3.88 -1.49
N GLY A 118 9.22 -3.64 -0.22
CA GLY A 118 9.17 -2.30 0.37
C GLY A 118 10.16 -1.34 -0.27
N ALA A 119 11.35 -1.80 -0.63
CA ALA A 119 12.36 -1.00 -1.30
C ALA A 119 12.03 -0.77 -2.78
N ASP A 120 11.53 -1.78 -3.49
CA ASP A 120 11.28 -1.68 -4.94
C ASP A 120 10.28 -0.57 -5.29
N LEU A 121 9.20 -0.40 -4.53
CA LEU A 121 8.16 0.58 -4.87
C LEU A 121 8.71 2.01 -5.01
N PRO A 122 9.36 2.62 -3.98
CA PRO A 122 9.92 3.96 -4.13
C PRO A 122 11.07 4.03 -5.12
N ILE A 123 11.86 2.97 -5.29
CA ILE A 123 12.94 2.88 -6.28
C ILE A 123 12.34 2.94 -7.69
N SER A 124 11.31 2.14 -7.96
CA SER A 124 10.62 2.08 -9.25
C SER A 124 9.96 3.41 -9.63
N LEU A 125 9.32 4.08 -8.67
CA LEU A 125 8.74 5.42 -8.90
C LEU A 125 9.83 6.48 -9.17
N THR A 126 10.95 6.40 -8.47
CA THR A 126 12.11 7.26 -8.70
C THR A 126 12.72 7.02 -10.07
N MET A 127 12.80 5.75 -10.52
CA MET A 127 13.29 5.39 -11.84
C MET A 127 12.40 5.97 -12.94
N ILE A 128 11.07 5.87 -12.83
CA ILE A 128 10.14 6.51 -13.78
C ILE A 128 10.41 8.01 -13.85
N SER A 129 10.55 8.68 -12.69
CA SER A 129 10.78 10.12 -12.65
C SER A 129 12.14 10.52 -13.17
N HIS A 130 13.15 9.66 -13.06
CA HIS A 130 14.50 9.87 -13.60
C HIS A 130 14.53 9.75 -15.12
N ASP A 131 13.86 8.75 -15.69
CA ASP A 131 13.92 8.41 -17.11
C ASP A 131 12.83 9.11 -17.94
N ALA A 132 11.77 9.61 -17.32
CA ALA A 132 10.73 10.34 -18.06
C ALA A 132 11.27 11.66 -18.62
N PRO A 133 10.80 12.07 -19.81
CA PRO A 133 11.30 13.28 -20.50
C PRO A 133 10.87 14.58 -19.81
N ASP A 134 9.73 14.58 -19.12
CA ASP A 134 9.12 15.73 -18.44
C ASP A 134 8.25 15.29 -17.26
N ASP A 135 7.94 16.23 -16.35
CA ASP A 135 7.17 15.98 -15.13
C ASP A 135 5.74 15.50 -15.41
N LYS A 136 5.12 15.94 -16.51
CA LYS A 136 3.75 15.56 -16.86
C LYS A 136 3.69 14.11 -17.32
N THR A 137 4.63 13.70 -18.16
CA THR A 137 4.79 12.31 -18.59
C THR A 137 5.12 11.42 -17.38
N SER A 138 6.07 11.84 -16.54
CA SER A 138 6.41 11.16 -15.29
C SER A 138 5.18 10.92 -14.43
N SER A 139 4.40 11.97 -14.15
CA SER A 139 3.19 11.87 -13.30
C SER A 139 2.16 10.88 -13.85
N LYS A 140 1.95 10.86 -15.19
CA LYS A 140 1.04 9.89 -15.81
C LYS A 140 1.53 8.46 -15.70
N LEU A 141 2.83 8.22 -15.92
CA LEU A 141 3.43 6.90 -15.81
C LEU A 141 3.40 6.39 -14.36
N VAL A 142 3.73 7.25 -13.39
CA VAL A 142 3.63 6.94 -11.95
C VAL A 142 2.19 6.61 -11.55
N ALA A 143 1.22 7.41 -11.99
CA ALA A 143 -0.19 7.15 -11.69
C ALA A 143 -0.67 5.79 -12.22
N SER A 144 -0.16 5.34 -13.37
CA SER A 144 -0.51 4.05 -13.95
C SER A 144 -0.08 2.86 -13.08
N THR A 145 0.96 2.98 -12.26
CA THR A 145 1.43 1.91 -11.36
C THR A 145 0.37 1.51 -10.32
N GLN A 146 -0.55 2.41 -9.99
CA GLN A 146 -1.66 2.11 -9.08
C GLN A 146 -2.65 1.08 -9.66
N ILE A 147 -2.83 1.07 -10.98
CA ILE A 147 -3.64 0.06 -11.67
C ILE A 147 -3.00 -1.32 -11.48
N PHE A 148 -1.68 -1.41 -11.61
CA PHE A 148 -0.94 -2.65 -11.41
C PHE A 148 -1.01 -3.15 -9.96
N TRP A 149 -1.03 -2.26 -8.99
CA TRP A 149 -1.28 -2.63 -7.59
C TRP A 149 -2.61 -3.38 -7.45
N GLN A 150 -3.69 -2.86 -8.03
CA GLN A 150 -5.00 -3.52 -8.00
C GLN A 150 -5.01 -4.85 -8.76
N ILE A 151 -4.33 -4.93 -9.90
CA ILE A 151 -4.17 -6.20 -10.63
C ILE A 151 -3.50 -7.25 -9.73
N GLY A 152 -2.47 -6.88 -8.97
CA GLY A 152 -1.79 -7.78 -8.04
C GLY A 152 -2.70 -8.26 -6.90
N VAL A 153 -3.55 -7.39 -6.36
CA VAL A 153 -4.56 -7.76 -5.36
C VAL A 153 -5.50 -8.81 -5.91
N PHE A 154 -6.09 -8.57 -7.12
CA PHE A 154 -6.99 -9.52 -7.77
C PHE A 154 -6.30 -10.84 -8.10
N ALA A 155 -5.09 -10.78 -8.66
CA ALA A 155 -4.33 -11.96 -9.04
C ALA A 155 -4.03 -12.83 -7.80
N SER A 156 -3.67 -12.23 -6.67
CA SER A 156 -3.35 -12.94 -5.43
C SER A 156 -4.57 -13.64 -4.82
N TYR A 157 -5.70 -12.95 -4.70
CA TYR A 157 -6.94 -13.58 -4.24
C TYR A 157 -7.45 -14.62 -5.23
N GLY A 158 -7.35 -14.36 -6.54
CA GLY A 158 -7.73 -15.30 -7.59
C GLY A 158 -6.89 -16.58 -7.55
N ALA A 159 -5.56 -16.44 -7.45
CA ALA A 159 -4.65 -17.59 -7.31
C ALA A 159 -4.96 -18.38 -6.04
N ALA A 160 -5.09 -17.70 -4.89
CA ALA A 160 -5.42 -18.35 -3.62
C ALA A 160 -6.78 -19.07 -3.66
N PHE A 161 -7.77 -18.51 -4.36
CA PHE A 161 -9.08 -19.15 -4.55
C PHE A 161 -8.96 -20.42 -5.40
N ILE A 162 -8.23 -20.37 -6.53
CA ILE A 162 -8.02 -21.52 -7.41
C ILE A 162 -7.36 -22.69 -6.66
N VAL A 163 -6.34 -22.40 -5.86
CA VAL A 163 -5.58 -23.42 -5.12
C VAL A 163 -6.17 -23.75 -3.73
N SER A 164 -7.29 -23.15 -3.37
CA SER A 164 -7.87 -23.25 -2.01
C SER A 164 -8.29 -24.65 -1.57
N LYS A 165 -8.46 -25.57 -2.53
CA LYS A 165 -8.83 -26.98 -2.29
C LYS A 165 -7.62 -27.92 -2.30
N MET A 166 -6.40 -27.42 -2.53
CA MET A 166 -5.20 -28.24 -2.51
C MET A 166 -4.88 -28.71 -1.08
N ALA A 167 -4.32 -29.92 -0.98
CA ALA A 167 -4.03 -30.52 0.31
C ALA A 167 -2.85 -29.82 1.03
N GLY A 168 -2.93 -29.75 2.36
CA GLY A 168 -1.87 -29.20 3.21
C GLY A 168 -1.55 -27.74 2.85
N ASP A 169 -0.27 -27.40 2.80
CA ASP A 169 0.25 -26.07 2.45
C ASP A 169 0.59 -25.90 0.96
N SER A 170 0.31 -26.92 0.13
CA SER A 170 0.65 -26.94 -1.29
C SER A 170 0.05 -25.76 -2.05
N GLY A 171 -1.18 -25.37 -1.75
CA GLY A 171 -1.82 -24.22 -2.37
C GLY A 171 -1.08 -22.91 -2.11
N ALA A 172 -0.64 -22.71 -0.88
CA ALA A 172 0.16 -21.53 -0.51
C ALA A 172 1.52 -21.53 -1.23
N ARG A 173 2.20 -22.67 -1.32
CA ARG A 173 3.45 -22.81 -2.07
C ARG A 173 3.29 -22.48 -3.55
N VAL A 174 2.20 -22.88 -4.18
CA VAL A 174 1.91 -22.54 -5.58
C VAL A 174 1.74 -21.02 -5.75
N VAL A 175 1.01 -20.32 -4.86
CA VAL A 175 0.86 -18.87 -4.93
C VAL A 175 2.23 -18.18 -4.84
N PHE A 176 3.09 -18.59 -3.90
CA PHE A 176 4.44 -18.04 -3.78
C PHE A 176 5.35 -18.44 -4.94
N GLY A 177 5.15 -19.61 -5.54
CA GLY A 177 5.81 -20.03 -6.77
C GLY A 177 5.48 -19.12 -7.96
N CYS A 178 4.21 -18.74 -8.11
CA CYS A 178 3.78 -17.76 -9.11
C CYS A 178 4.44 -16.38 -8.89
N LEU A 179 4.50 -15.91 -7.63
CA LEU A 179 5.19 -14.67 -7.30
C LEU A 179 6.69 -14.74 -7.60
N THR A 180 7.35 -15.88 -7.29
CA THR A 180 8.75 -16.12 -7.61
C THR A 180 8.98 -16.07 -9.13
N ALA A 181 8.16 -16.77 -9.91
CA ALA A 181 8.28 -16.80 -11.37
C ALA A 181 8.10 -15.40 -11.98
N LEU A 182 7.12 -14.65 -11.50
CA LEU A 182 6.87 -13.27 -11.93
C LEU A 182 8.06 -12.36 -11.57
N ALA A 183 8.59 -12.46 -10.36
CA ALA A 183 9.74 -11.65 -9.93
C ALA A 183 11.00 -11.95 -10.75
N LEU A 184 11.29 -13.21 -11.06
CA LEU A 184 12.39 -13.59 -11.94
C LEU A 184 12.19 -13.07 -13.37
N PHE A 185 10.96 -13.15 -13.89
CA PHE A 185 10.64 -12.59 -15.20
C PHE A 185 10.91 -11.08 -15.24
N ILE A 186 10.46 -10.33 -14.24
CA ILE A 186 10.66 -8.89 -14.16
C ILE A 186 12.15 -8.55 -14.05
N TRP A 187 12.87 -9.27 -13.19
CA TRP A 187 14.33 -9.12 -13.04
C TRP A 187 15.07 -9.30 -14.36
N VAL A 188 14.77 -10.37 -15.09
CA VAL A 188 15.38 -10.64 -16.41
C VAL A 188 15.03 -9.51 -17.38
N TRP A 189 13.76 -9.12 -17.44
CA TRP A 189 13.32 -8.08 -18.35
C TRP A 189 13.95 -6.72 -18.05
N ARG A 190 13.94 -6.27 -16.77
CA ARG A 190 14.57 -5.02 -16.35
C ARG A 190 16.08 -5.01 -16.63
N THR A 191 16.77 -6.13 -16.41
CA THR A 191 18.23 -6.22 -16.50
C THR A 191 18.73 -6.29 -17.94
N PHE A 192 18.07 -7.05 -18.80
CA PHE A 192 18.57 -7.37 -20.13
C PHE A 192 17.91 -6.56 -21.27
N SER A 193 16.86 -5.78 -20.99
CA SER A 193 16.21 -4.93 -22.00
C SER A 193 17.14 -3.83 -22.50
N LYS A 194 17.38 -3.80 -23.83
CA LYS A 194 18.12 -2.73 -24.48
C LYS A 194 17.41 -1.38 -24.35
N GLN A 195 16.07 -1.40 -24.46
CA GLN A 195 15.22 -0.22 -24.37
C GLN A 195 15.36 0.51 -23.02
N PHE A 196 15.46 -0.23 -21.91
CA PHE A 196 15.65 0.37 -20.60
C PHE A 196 17.05 0.98 -20.46
N LYS A 197 18.07 0.34 -21.01
CA LYS A 197 19.43 0.92 -21.04
C LYS A 197 19.44 2.29 -21.76
N GLU A 198 18.76 2.41 -22.91
CA GLU A 198 18.60 3.64 -23.63
C GLU A 198 17.87 4.71 -22.80
N PHE A 199 16.76 4.36 -22.13
CA PHE A 199 16.04 5.27 -21.25
C PHE A 199 16.90 5.77 -20.09
N HIS A 200 17.67 4.89 -19.46
CA HIS A 200 18.58 5.25 -18.37
C HIS A 200 19.70 6.19 -18.84
N GLU A 201 20.25 5.97 -20.02
CA GLU A 201 21.27 6.86 -20.60
C GLU A 201 20.68 8.23 -20.94
N GLU A 202 19.48 8.29 -21.55
CA GLU A 202 18.77 9.54 -21.82
C GLU A 202 18.44 10.28 -20.51
N GLY A 203 18.00 9.56 -19.46
CA GLY A 203 17.72 10.09 -18.14
C GLY A 203 18.96 10.69 -17.46
N ASN A 204 20.08 9.95 -17.47
CA ASN A 204 21.35 10.43 -16.93
C ASN A 204 21.83 11.72 -17.62
N LYS A 205 21.76 11.80 -18.96
CA LYS A 205 22.14 13.02 -19.71
C LYS A 205 21.28 14.22 -19.29
N ARG A 206 19.95 14.04 -19.15
CA ARG A 206 19.04 15.10 -18.66
C ARG A 206 19.35 15.56 -17.25
N GLN A 207 19.64 14.61 -16.33
CA GLN A 207 19.99 14.95 -14.94
C GLN A 207 21.29 15.77 -14.85
N LEU A 208 22.29 15.46 -15.65
CA LEU A 208 23.54 16.25 -15.71
C LEU A 208 23.29 17.69 -16.18
N GLN A 209 22.39 17.89 -17.14
CA GLN A 209 22.01 19.20 -17.62
C GLN A 209 21.22 20.01 -16.58
N ASN A 210 20.32 19.36 -15.83
CA ASN A 210 19.45 19.99 -14.84
C ASN A 210 20.13 20.28 -13.50
N ASN A 211 21.20 19.57 -13.12
CA ASN A 211 21.92 19.81 -11.85
C ASN A 211 22.57 21.20 -11.79
N ASN A 212 22.79 21.85 -12.92
CA ASN A 212 23.29 23.22 -12.98
C ASN A 212 22.22 24.30 -12.69
N ALA A 213 20.93 23.91 -12.51
CA ALA A 213 19.80 24.83 -12.38
C ALA A 213 19.03 24.73 -11.05
N ARG A 214 19.44 23.85 -10.09
CA ARG A 214 18.70 23.65 -8.85
C ARG A 214 19.07 24.65 -7.77
N GLY A 215 18.09 25.49 -7.39
CA GLY A 215 18.13 26.35 -6.21
C GLY A 215 18.18 25.57 -4.87
N GLU A 216 18.31 26.31 -3.75
CA GLU A 216 18.40 25.74 -2.38
C GLU A 216 17.28 24.75 -2.08
N LYS A 217 17.68 23.58 -1.56
CA LYS A 217 16.72 22.55 -1.11
C LYS A 217 16.00 23.04 0.16
N VAL A 218 14.71 23.31 0.06
CA VAL A 218 13.88 23.64 1.22
C VAL A 218 13.81 22.40 2.15
N SER A 219 14.27 22.57 3.40
CA SER A 219 14.26 21.48 4.39
C SER A 219 12.87 21.29 4.98
N VAL A 220 12.42 20.02 5.13
CA VAL A 220 11.17 19.67 5.85
C VAL A 220 11.13 20.25 7.26
N THR A 221 12.27 20.24 7.96
CA THR A 221 12.39 20.80 9.31
C THR A 221 12.11 22.31 9.31
N LYS A 222 12.61 23.04 8.30
CA LYS A 222 12.37 24.49 8.16
C LYS A 222 10.88 24.80 7.88
N VAL A 223 10.19 23.95 7.11
CA VAL A 223 8.75 24.10 6.84
C VAL A 223 7.91 23.82 8.09
N LEU A 224 8.21 22.77 8.83
CA LEU A 224 7.40 22.35 9.97
C LEU A 224 7.67 23.16 11.26
N PHE A 225 8.90 23.62 11.46
CA PHE A 225 9.34 24.26 12.71
C PHE A 225 9.89 25.68 12.52
N GLY A 226 9.87 26.23 11.28
CA GLY A 226 10.30 27.60 10.96
C GLY A 226 9.23 28.65 11.23
N GLU A 227 9.28 29.74 10.48
CA GLU A 227 8.39 30.90 10.65
C GLU A 227 6.90 30.55 10.47
N ASP A 228 6.59 29.69 9.52
CA ASP A 228 5.21 29.25 9.21
C ASP A 228 4.73 28.04 10.04
N LYS A 229 5.41 27.71 11.15
CA LYS A 229 5.03 26.56 12.01
C LYS A 229 3.58 26.57 12.47
N SER A 230 2.99 27.76 12.69
CA SER A 230 1.61 27.93 13.12
C SER A 230 0.60 27.42 12.08
N LYS A 231 0.99 27.38 10.81
CA LYS A 231 0.22 26.84 9.69
C LYS A 231 0.52 25.37 9.44
N TYR A 232 1.79 25.05 9.21
CA TYR A 232 2.16 23.72 8.68
C TYR A 232 2.19 22.61 9.74
N LEU A 233 2.55 22.91 10.99
CA LEU A 233 2.63 21.91 12.04
C LEU A 233 1.25 21.33 12.43
N PRO A 234 0.19 22.13 12.65
CA PRO A 234 -1.15 21.58 12.90
C PRO A 234 -1.69 20.75 11.74
N ILE A 235 -1.45 21.18 10.48
CA ILE A 235 -1.83 20.44 9.28
C ILE A 235 -1.12 19.09 9.24
N PHE A 236 0.19 19.07 9.46
CA PHE A 236 0.99 17.86 9.50
C PHE A 236 0.48 16.87 10.55
N ILE A 237 0.24 17.35 11.79
CA ILE A 237 -0.27 16.52 12.89
C ILE A 237 -1.65 15.94 12.54
N CYS A 238 -2.56 16.75 11.99
CA CYS A 238 -3.90 16.29 11.62
C CYS A 238 -3.86 15.21 10.55
N ILE A 239 -3.10 15.41 9.48
CA ILE A 239 -2.95 14.43 8.40
C ILE A 239 -2.30 13.16 8.92
N MET A 240 -1.24 13.27 9.74
CA MET A 240 -0.52 12.15 10.31
C MET A 240 -1.42 11.31 11.23
N MET A 241 -2.13 11.93 12.16
CA MET A 241 -3.03 11.24 13.09
C MET A 241 -4.20 10.58 12.39
N PHE A 242 -4.82 11.29 11.42
CA PHE A 242 -5.85 10.71 10.56
C PHE A 242 -5.33 9.45 9.87
N TYR A 243 -4.18 9.55 9.20
CA TYR A 243 -3.66 8.46 8.39
C TYR A 243 -3.20 7.28 9.24
N ILE A 244 -2.56 7.52 10.39
CA ILE A 244 -2.15 6.44 11.30
C ILE A 244 -3.37 5.64 11.76
N CYS A 245 -4.38 6.31 12.32
CA CYS A 245 -5.57 5.63 12.86
C CYS A 245 -6.33 4.88 11.77
N TRP A 246 -6.51 5.50 10.61
CA TRP A 246 -7.14 4.86 9.46
C TRP A 246 -6.33 3.67 8.94
N ASN A 247 -5.00 3.85 8.74
CA ASN A 247 -4.15 2.84 8.13
C ASN A 247 -3.96 1.60 9.03
N LEU A 248 -3.95 1.77 10.35
CA LEU A 248 -3.94 0.64 11.28
C LEU A 248 -5.10 -0.31 11.02
N LEU A 249 -6.30 0.21 10.82
CA LEU A 249 -7.47 -0.60 10.50
C LEU A 249 -7.41 -1.16 9.07
N ALA A 250 -7.12 -0.31 8.08
CA ALA A 250 -7.01 -0.73 6.69
C ALA A 250 -5.98 -1.85 6.51
N ASN A 251 -4.83 -1.75 7.18
CA ASN A 251 -3.79 -2.77 7.17
C ASN A 251 -4.25 -4.06 7.90
N THR A 252 -4.96 -3.94 9.04
CA THR A 252 -5.50 -5.08 9.76
C THR A 252 -6.50 -5.87 8.91
N PHE A 253 -7.46 -5.20 8.30
CA PHE A 253 -8.42 -5.86 7.43
C PHE A 253 -7.76 -6.39 6.14
N GLY A 254 -6.80 -5.66 5.56
CA GLY A 254 -6.06 -6.11 4.38
C GLY A 254 -5.24 -7.39 4.63
N GLN A 255 -4.61 -7.51 5.80
CA GLN A 255 -3.76 -8.67 6.13
C GLN A 255 -4.51 -9.83 6.77
N PHE A 256 -5.54 -9.56 7.57
CA PHE A 256 -6.20 -10.59 8.39
C PHE A 256 -7.63 -10.90 7.96
N GLN A 257 -8.11 -10.35 6.83
CA GLN A 257 -9.46 -10.60 6.33
C GLN A 257 -9.75 -12.11 6.18
N THR A 258 -8.90 -12.84 5.47
CA THR A 258 -9.04 -14.30 5.29
C THR A 258 -8.98 -15.03 6.61
N PHE A 259 -8.02 -14.66 7.47
CA PHE A 259 -7.89 -15.24 8.81
C PHE A 259 -9.16 -15.02 9.65
N MET A 260 -9.72 -13.81 9.67
CA MET A 260 -10.95 -13.50 10.40
C MET A 260 -12.15 -14.32 9.91
N LEU A 261 -12.29 -14.48 8.59
CA LEU A 261 -13.38 -15.27 8.00
C LEU A 261 -13.24 -16.75 8.33
N VAL A 262 -12.03 -17.31 8.29
CA VAL A 262 -11.78 -18.70 8.66
C VAL A 262 -12.00 -18.92 10.17
N GLN A 263 -11.61 -17.98 11.02
CA GLN A 263 -11.91 -18.02 12.46
C GLN A 263 -13.43 -17.94 12.74
N ALA A 264 -14.20 -17.35 11.85
CA ALA A 264 -15.67 -17.34 11.86
C ALA A 264 -16.28 -18.59 11.17
N HIS A 265 -15.50 -19.68 11.06
CA HIS A 265 -15.89 -20.97 10.46
C HIS A 265 -16.19 -20.96 8.96
N ALA A 266 -15.67 -19.96 8.21
CA ALA A 266 -15.69 -20.00 6.75
C ALA A 266 -14.72 -21.06 6.23
N SER A 267 -15.06 -21.69 5.10
CA SER A 267 -14.08 -22.47 4.34
C SER A 267 -13.03 -21.55 3.72
N GLN A 268 -11.83 -22.07 3.47
CA GLN A 268 -10.76 -21.32 2.82
C GLN A 268 -11.21 -20.78 1.45
N SER A 269 -11.94 -21.60 0.66
CA SER A 269 -12.50 -21.19 -0.64
C SER A 269 -13.48 -20.02 -0.51
N PHE A 270 -14.35 -20.07 0.51
CA PHE A 270 -15.26 -18.95 0.76
C PHE A 270 -14.51 -17.68 1.15
N ALA A 271 -13.54 -17.77 2.06
CA ALA A 271 -12.79 -16.63 2.55
C ALA A 271 -11.98 -15.92 1.44
N THR A 272 -11.32 -16.69 0.57
CA THR A 272 -10.58 -16.15 -0.58
C THR A 272 -11.51 -15.64 -1.68
N GLY A 273 -12.62 -16.33 -1.96
CA GLY A 273 -13.65 -15.88 -2.90
C GLY A 273 -14.34 -14.60 -2.43
N ALA A 274 -14.66 -14.48 -1.13
CA ALA A 274 -15.18 -13.25 -0.55
C ALA A 274 -14.16 -12.11 -0.69
N GLY A 275 -12.87 -12.36 -0.47
CA GLY A 275 -11.80 -11.39 -0.72
C GLY A 275 -11.80 -10.86 -2.15
N LEU A 276 -11.95 -11.75 -3.14
CA LEU A 276 -12.03 -11.38 -4.55
C LEU A 276 -13.23 -10.46 -4.82
N VAL A 277 -14.42 -10.83 -4.37
CA VAL A 277 -15.67 -10.07 -4.55
C VAL A 277 -15.59 -8.71 -3.87
N LEU A 278 -15.11 -8.67 -2.61
CA LEU A 278 -14.99 -7.44 -1.85
C LEU A 278 -13.99 -6.46 -2.47
N ASN A 279 -12.88 -6.94 -3.02
CA ASN A 279 -11.93 -6.10 -3.75
C ASN A 279 -12.52 -5.58 -5.07
N PHE A 280 -13.37 -6.37 -5.76
CA PHE A 280 -14.09 -5.90 -6.93
C PHE A 280 -15.03 -4.74 -6.58
N ILE A 281 -15.79 -4.84 -5.49
CA ILE A 281 -16.64 -3.77 -4.98
C ILE A 281 -15.79 -2.53 -4.61
N SER A 282 -14.64 -2.73 -3.97
CA SER A 282 -13.70 -1.66 -3.62
C SER A 282 -13.19 -0.89 -4.83
N LEU A 283 -12.99 -1.56 -5.96
CA LEU A 283 -12.57 -0.90 -7.21
C LEU A 283 -13.58 0.15 -7.67
N PHE A 284 -14.88 -0.16 -7.63
CA PHE A 284 -15.94 0.80 -7.99
C PHE A 284 -16.01 1.97 -7.02
N ALA A 285 -15.82 1.73 -5.72
CA ALA A 285 -15.75 2.78 -4.70
C ALA A 285 -14.56 3.72 -4.96
N THR A 286 -13.39 3.18 -5.32
CA THR A 286 -12.20 3.95 -5.68
C THR A 286 -12.44 4.81 -6.93
N MET A 287 -13.08 4.25 -7.96
CA MET A 287 -13.42 4.98 -9.19
C MET A 287 -14.41 6.12 -8.91
N ALA A 288 -15.40 5.88 -8.06
CA ALA A 288 -16.36 6.91 -7.63
C ALA A 288 -15.65 8.04 -6.88
N PHE A 289 -14.74 7.71 -5.95
CA PHE A 289 -13.97 8.72 -5.24
C PHE A 289 -13.02 9.50 -6.18
N ALA A 290 -12.38 8.87 -7.14
CA ALA A 290 -11.49 9.55 -8.08
C ALA A 290 -12.19 10.68 -8.84
N LYS A 291 -13.48 10.51 -9.19
CA LYS A 291 -14.31 11.56 -9.78
C LYS A 291 -14.65 12.69 -8.77
N ALA A 292 -14.79 12.34 -7.49
CA ALA A 292 -15.17 13.27 -6.43
C ALA A 292 -13.98 14.05 -5.85
N ALA A 293 -12.76 13.50 -5.92
CA ALA A 293 -11.57 14.04 -5.27
C ALA A 293 -11.23 15.49 -5.68
N GLY A 294 -11.42 15.82 -6.97
CA GLY A 294 -11.26 17.17 -7.50
C GLY A 294 -12.50 18.07 -7.36
N SER A 295 -13.64 17.55 -6.90
CA SER A 295 -14.91 18.29 -6.88
C SER A 295 -15.12 19.07 -5.59
N LYS A 296 -16.01 20.07 -5.61
CA LYS A 296 -16.45 20.82 -4.41
C LYS A 296 -17.10 19.94 -3.33
N TYR A 297 -17.50 18.73 -3.67
CA TYR A 297 -18.16 17.78 -2.77
C TYR A 297 -17.18 16.86 -2.03
N ARG A 298 -15.87 16.94 -2.26
CA ARG A 298 -14.85 16.07 -1.65
C ARG A 298 -15.02 15.92 -0.13
N ASN A 299 -15.25 17.04 0.57
CA ASN A 299 -15.39 17.03 2.02
C ASN A 299 -16.67 16.32 2.48
N ILE A 300 -17.74 16.36 1.69
CA ILE A 300 -18.97 15.60 1.97
C ILE A 300 -18.72 14.12 1.77
N TYR A 301 -18.05 13.71 0.67
CA TYR A 301 -17.67 12.32 0.45
C TYR A 301 -16.78 11.80 1.58
N PHE A 302 -15.82 12.62 2.06
CA PHE A 302 -15.01 12.26 3.21
C PHE A 302 -15.86 11.97 4.46
N VAL A 303 -16.79 12.86 4.83
CA VAL A 303 -17.68 12.68 5.99
C VAL A 303 -18.53 11.41 5.85
N ILE A 304 -19.12 11.18 4.67
CA ILE A 304 -19.91 9.97 4.39
C ILE A 304 -19.04 8.73 4.52
N GLY A 305 -17.85 8.71 3.91
CA GLY A 305 -16.92 7.58 3.96
C GLY A 305 -16.48 7.23 5.39
N MET A 306 -16.17 8.25 6.21
CA MET A 306 -15.83 8.03 7.63
C MET A 306 -17.01 7.53 8.46
N ALA A 307 -18.21 8.06 8.21
CA ALA A 307 -19.44 7.59 8.87
C ALA A 307 -19.74 6.13 8.53
N ILE A 308 -19.60 5.73 7.25
CA ILE A 308 -19.76 4.34 6.80
C ILE A 308 -18.77 3.43 7.53
N GLN A 309 -17.50 3.81 7.60
CA GLN A 309 -16.46 3.03 8.31
C GLN A 309 -16.79 2.90 9.81
N PHE A 310 -17.20 3.97 10.44
CA PHE A 310 -17.59 3.95 11.87
C PHE A 310 -18.79 3.02 12.10
N ILE A 311 -19.85 3.13 11.30
CA ILE A 311 -21.04 2.28 11.40
C ILE A 311 -20.67 0.82 11.21
N ALA A 312 -19.81 0.47 10.22
CA ALA A 312 -19.38 -0.87 9.98
C ALA A 312 -18.67 -1.49 11.20
N MET A 313 -17.71 -0.76 11.79
CA MET A 313 -16.97 -1.24 12.96
C MET A 313 -17.84 -1.32 14.22
N PHE A 314 -18.68 -0.31 14.44
CA PHE A 314 -19.58 -0.28 15.57
C PHE A 314 -20.65 -1.36 15.49
N SER A 315 -21.17 -1.65 14.29
CA SER A 315 -22.10 -2.75 14.06
C SER A 315 -21.49 -4.11 14.41
N LEU A 316 -20.23 -4.35 14.03
CA LEU A 316 -19.51 -5.57 14.43
C LEU A 316 -19.30 -5.67 15.93
N ALA A 317 -19.13 -4.55 16.63
CA ALA A 317 -18.97 -4.56 18.07
C ALA A 317 -20.27 -4.95 18.83
N ILE A 318 -21.43 -4.68 18.24
CA ILE A 318 -22.75 -4.93 18.86
C ILE A 318 -23.37 -6.24 18.37
N LEU A 319 -23.32 -6.49 17.05
CA LEU A 319 -24.00 -7.61 16.40
C LEU A 319 -23.30 -8.96 16.63
N SER A 320 -23.95 -10.03 16.21
CA SER A 320 -23.39 -11.37 16.24
C SER A 320 -22.10 -11.46 15.42
N HIS A 321 -21.14 -12.22 15.94
CA HIS A 321 -19.86 -12.51 15.25
C HIS A 321 -19.97 -13.71 14.31
N ALA A 322 -21.19 -13.99 13.82
CA ALA A 322 -21.42 -14.98 12.77
C ALA A 322 -20.78 -14.51 11.44
N LEU A 323 -20.58 -15.45 10.54
CA LEU A 323 -19.85 -15.24 9.29
C LEU A 323 -20.40 -14.07 8.46
N TRP A 324 -21.71 -14.01 8.22
CA TRP A 324 -22.31 -13.00 7.35
C TRP A 324 -22.21 -11.56 7.86
N PRO A 325 -22.46 -11.26 9.15
CA PRO A 325 -22.18 -9.93 9.70
C PRO A 325 -20.73 -9.49 9.49
N ILE A 326 -19.75 -10.38 9.63
CA ILE A 326 -18.34 -10.07 9.41
C ILE A 326 -18.09 -9.75 7.93
N VAL A 327 -18.58 -10.55 6.98
CA VAL A 327 -18.43 -10.32 5.53
C VAL A 327 -19.02 -8.98 5.12
N ILE A 328 -20.26 -8.70 5.57
CA ILE A 328 -20.95 -7.43 5.25
C ILE A 328 -20.18 -6.24 5.81
N ALA A 329 -19.74 -6.32 7.06
CA ALA A 329 -19.03 -5.21 7.69
C ALA A 329 -17.67 -4.96 7.05
N ILE A 330 -16.92 -5.99 6.66
CA ILE A 330 -15.68 -5.86 5.88
C ILE A 330 -15.96 -5.17 4.54
N GLY A 331 -17.02 -5.57 3.84
CA GLY A 331 -17.43 -4.95 2.58
C GLY A 331 -17.77 -3.47 2.72
N VAL A 332 -18.59 -3.15 3.72
CA VAL A 332 -19.00 -1.76 4.04
C VAL A 332 -17.80 -0.93 4.48
N MET A 333 -16.92 -1.49 5.33
CA MET A 333 -15.65 -0.85 5.71
C MET A 333 -14.78 -0.57 4.49
N SER A 334 -14.65 -1.52 3.57
CA SER A 334 -13.85 -1.37 2.35
C SER A 334 -14.37 -0.25 1.46
N ILE A 335 -15.69 -0.13 1.27
CA ILE A 335 -16.30 0.98 0.52
C ILE A 335 -15.95 2.31 1.17
N GLY A 336 -16.20 2.46 2.47
CA GLY A 336 -15.91 3.68 3.22
C GLY A 336 -14.42 4.05 3.19
N SER A 337 -13.54 3.05 3.30
CA SER A 337 -12.08 3.19 3.29
C SER A 337 -11.56 3.69 1.94
N ASN A 338 -12.13 3.26 0.82
CA ASN A 338 -11.77 3.76 -0.50
C ASN A 338 -12.28 5.18 -0.77
N ILE A 339 -13.39 5.59 -0.13
CA ILE A 339 -13.92 6.95 -0.23
C ILE A 339 -13.17 7.92 0.67
N ALA A 340 -12.83 7.52 1.89
CA ALA A 340 -12.22 8.37 2.92
C ALA A 340 -11.00 7.68 3.57
N GLY A 341 -9.95 7.47 2.80
CA GLY A 341 -8.75 6.77 3.26
C GLY A 341 -7.47 7.29 2.61
N GLU A 342 -6.66 6.38 2.05
CA GLU A 342 -5.33 6.70 1.52
C GLU A 342 -5.37 7.80 0.44
N ALA A 343 -6.39 7.79 -0.41
CA ALA A 343 -6.48 8.76 -1.50
C ALA A 343 -6.64 10.19 -0.97
N ILE A 344 -7.45 10.41 0.08
CA ILE A 344 -7.64 11.74 0.67
C ILE A 344 -6.39 12.23 1.41
N TYR A 345 -5.70 11.33 2.11
CA TYR A 345 -4.41 11.63 2.73
C TYR A 345 -3.39 12.15 1.70
N LYS A 346 -3.29 11.47 0.55
CA LYS A 346 -2.40 11.86 -0.54
C LYS A 346 -2.77 13.24 -1.09
N VAL A 347 -4.06 13.49 -1.32
CA VAL A 347 -4.56 14.79 -1.81
C VAL A 347 -4.25 15.90 -0.81
N TRP A 348 -4.57 15.73 0.47
CA TRP A 348 -4.26 16.72 1.51
C TRP A 348 -2.78 17.04 1.60
N THR A 349 -1.92 16.03 1.51
CA THR A 349 -0.46 16.22 1.55
C THR A 349 0.03 17.00 0.33
N GLN A 350 -0.53 16.72 -0.85
CA GLN A 350 -0.15 17.42 -2.10
C GLN A 350 -0.62 18.88 -2.13
N GLU A 351 -1.76 19.20 -1.55
CA GLU A 351 -2.31 20.55 -1.57
C GLU A 351 -1.75 21.44 -0.46
N ALA A 352 -1.45 20.87 0.71
CA ALA A 352 -1.14 21.63 1.92
C ALA A 352 0.32 22.06 2.05
N PHE A 353 1.26 21.34 1.42
CA PHE A 353 2.70 21.59 1.60
C PHE A 353 3.39 22.12 0.33
N PRO A 354 4.51 22.87 0.47
CA PRO A 354 5.32 23.30 -0.65
C PRO A 354 5.82 22.13 -1.51
N ILE A 355 5.92 22.32 -2.83
CA ILE A 355 6.24 21.27 -3.81
C ILE A 355 7.53 20.52 -3.42
N GLU A 356 8.53 21.23 -2.95
CA GLU A 356 9.86 20.71 -2.61
C GLU A 356 9.84 19.73 -1.43
N THR A 357 8.84 19.82 -0.55
CA THR A 357 8.76 19.03 0.69
C THR A 357 7.64 18.00 0.70
N ARG A 358 6.69 18.06 -0.25
CA ARG A 358 5.52 17.18 -0.32
C ARG A 358 5.87 15.70 -0.26
N SER A 359 6.80 15.26 -1.12
CA SER A 359 7.20 13.86 -1.21
C SER A 359 7.87 13.36 0.07
N ALA A 360 8.71 14.19 0.69
CA ALA A 360 9.38 13.84 1.95
C ALA A 360 8.39 13.75 3.11
N ILE A 361 7.45 14.70 3.22
CA ILE A 361 6.39 14.68 4.25
C ILE A 361 5.46 13.49 4.06
N GLN A 362 5.02 13.25 2.83
CA GLN A 362 4.17 12.11 2.50
C GLN A 362 4.88 10.78 2.78
N GLY A 363 6.15 10.67 2.41
CA GLY A 363 6.97 9.50 2.70
C GLY A 363 7.16 9.26 4.19
N PHE A 364 7.40 10.32 4.98
CA PHE A 364 7.53 10.22 6.43
C PHE A 364 6.23 9.73 7.07
N ILE A 365 5.08 10.35 6.76
CA ILE A 365 3.78 9.96 7.31
C ILE A 365 3.46 8.50 6.93
N GLY A 366 3.67 8.14 5.66
CA GLY A 366 3.41 6.79 5.17
C GLY A 366 4.32 5.74 5.81
N GLY A 367 5.63 6.02 5.90
CA GLY A 367 6.61 5.13 6.53
C GLY A 367 6.37 4.95 8.03
N PHE A 368 6.12 6.04 8.75
CA PHE A 368 5.83 5.98 10.19
C PHE A 368 4.52 5.23 10.48
N SER A 369 3.48 5.46 9.68
CA SER A 369 2.22 4.72 9.79
C SER A 369 2.41 3.22 9.54
N ARG A 370 3.19 2.83 8.53
CA ARG A 370 3.50 1.42 8.24
C ARG A 370 4.31 0.77 9.35
N PHE A 371 5.23 1.51 9.98
CA PHE A 371 5.97 1.04 11.13
C PHE A 371 5.03 0.68 12.29
N LEU A 372 4.07 1.55 12.61
CA LEU A 372 3.04 1.27 13.62
C LEU A 372 2.13 0.10 13.21
N CYS A 373 1.76 -0.02 11.94
CA CYS A 373 1.01 -1.17 11.42
C CYS A 373 1.78 -2.48 11.62
N GLY A 374 3.10 -2.48 11.41
CA GLY A 374 3.96 -3.63 11.66
C GLY A 374 3.90 -4.08 13.12
N ILE A 375 4.06 -3.14 14.07
CA ILE A 375 3.94 -3.43 15.51
C ILE A 375 2.54 -4.00 15.82
N PHE A 376 1.49 -3.39 15.28
CA PHE A 376 0.12 -3.79 15.54
C PHE A 376 -0.21 -5.18 14.97
N ALA A 377 0.37 -5.53 13.82
CA ALA A 377 0.17 -6.82 13.16
C ALA A 377 0.65 -8.00 14.02
N PHE A 378 1.65 -7.82 14.88
CA PHE A 378 2.10 -8.87 15.81
C PHE A 378 1.00 -9.29 16.79
N VAL A 379 0.18 -8.36 17.24
CA VAL A 379 -0.87 -8.64 18.25
C VAL A 379 -2.24 -8.89 17.61
N THR A 380 -2.42 -8.53 16.33
CA THR A 380 -3.73 -8.62 15.65
C THR A 380 -4.36 -10.01 15.69
N PRO A 381 -3.67 -11.13 15.44
CA PRO A 381 -4.31 -12.46 15.51
C PRO A 381 -4.92 -12.78 16.87
N ALA A 382 -4.31 -12.29 17.97
CA ALA A 382 -4.87 -12.46 19.31
C ALA A 382 -6.09 -11.56 19.54
N LEU A 383 -6.17 -10.42 18.84
CA LEU A 383 -7.28 -9.46 18.97
C LEU A 383 -8.51 -9.85 18.14
N VAL A 384 -8.35 -10.64 17.08
CA VAL A 384 -9.45 -10.99 16.16
C VAL A 384 -10.03 -12.39 16.39
N VAL A 385 -9.61 -13.09 17.46
CA VAL A 385 -10.25 -14.35 17.88
C VAL A 385 -11.63 -14.09 18.49
N GLN A 386 -12.55 -15.05 18.36
CA GLN A 386 -13.95 -14.88 18.75
C GLN A 386 -14.15 -14.43 20.21
N SER A 387 -13.29 -14.84 21.13
CA SER A 387 -13.41 -14.52 22.56
C SER A 387 -13.21 -13.03 22.88
N VAL A 388 -12.43 -12.29 22.07
CA VAL A 388 -12.09 -10.87 22.33
C VAL A 388 -12.51 -9.93 21.21
N ILE A 389 -12.91 -10.44 20.05
CA ILE A 389 -13.22 -9.65 18.85
C ILE A 389 -14.21 -8.51 19.12
N LYS A 390 -15.20 -8.72 19.98
CA LYS A 390 -16.18 -7.69 20.36
C LYS A 390 -15.51 -6.46 20.98
N LYS A 391 -14.61 -6.66 21.95
CA LYS A 391 -13.86 -5.59 22.59
C LYS A 391 -12.93 -4.90 21.59
N THR A 392 -12.31 -5.68 20.71
CA THR A 392 -11.43 -5.19 19.65
C THR A 392 -12.19 -4.28 18.67
N MET A 393 -13.41 -4.66 18.25
CA MET A 393 -14.22 -3.87 17.34
C MET A 393 -14.69 -2.55 17.98
N PHE A 394 -14.95 -2.51 19.29
CA PHE A 394 -15.16 -1.24 20.01
C PHE A 394 -13.91 -0.36 19.98
N GLY A 395 -12.72 -0.93 20.20
CA GLY A 395 -11.45 -0.22 20.07
C GLY A 395 -11.23 0.35 18.66
N PHE A 396 -11.52 -0.46 17.64
CA PHE A 396 -11.42 -0.02 16.23
C PHE A 396 -12.43 1.07 15.90
N SER A 397 -13.65 1.01 16.44
CA SER A 397 -14.64 2.10 16.31
C SER A 397 -14.10 3.39 16.91
N GLY A 398 -13.45 3.32 18.08
CA GLY A 398 -12.79 4.46 18.70
C GLY A 398 -11.65 5.03 17.84
N MET A 399 -10.83 4.17 17.22
CA MET A 399 -9.76 4.61 16.30
C MET A 399 -10.31 5.34 15.07
N ILE A 400 -11.39 4.81 14.45
CA ILE A 400 -12.06 5.49 13.33
C ILE A 400 -12.64 6.84 13.76
N LEU A 401 -13.20 6.92 14.95
CA LEU A 401 -13.71 8.19 15.49
C LEU A 401 -12.58 9.22 15.66
N VAL A 402 -11.42 8.81 16.18
CA VAL A 402 -10.23 9.67 16.27
C VAL A 402 -9.78 10.13 14.89
N ALA A 403 -9.68 9.21 13.92
CA ALA A 403 -9.35 9.56 12.53
C ALA A 403 -10.35 10.56 11.95
N PHE A 404 -11.64 10.37 12.21
CA PHE A 404 -12.70 11.26 11.75
C PHE A 404 -12.58 12.68 12.35
N ILE A 405 -12.33 12.79 13.66
CA ILE A 405 -12.12 14.07 14.34
C ILE A 405 -10.94 14.83 13.71
N PHE A 406 -9.77 14.17 13.54
CA PHE A 406 -8.61 14.81 12.93
C PHE A 406 -8.86 15.19 11.47
N GLY A 407 -9.60 14.40 10.71
CA GLY A 407 -10.03 14.75 9.36
C GLY A 407 -10.96 15.97 9.32
N LEU A 408 -11.92 16.09 10.25
CA LEU A 408 -12.77 17.29 10.37
C LEU A 408 -11.96 18.53 10.76
N VAL A 409 -10.96 18.38 11.64
CA VAL A 409 -10.04 19.47 11.97
C VAL A 409 -9.23 19.86 10.74
N MET A 410 -8.75 18.89 9.94
CA MET A 410 -8.05 19.19 8.68
C MET A 410 -8.92 19.99 7.71
N ILE A 411 -10.19 19.62 7.53
CA ILE A 411 -11.14 20.39 6.69
C ILE A 411 -11.32 21.83 7.20
N ARG A 412 -11.32 22.05 8.52
CA ARG A 412 -11.35 23.40 9.08
C ARG A 412 -10.07 24.18 8.80
N LEU A 413 -8.90 23.51 8.88
CA LEU A 413 -7.61 24.12 8.56
C LEU A 413 -7.49 24.46 7.05
N GLU A 414 -8.01 23.59 6.16
CA GLU A 414 -8.12 23.89 4.72
C GLU A 414 -8.85 25.23 4.48
N LYS A 415 -9.99 25.42 5.14
CA LYS A 415 -10.77 26.66 5.03
C LYS A 415 -10.03 27.86 5.65
N LYS A 416 -9.45 27.68 6.84
CA LYS A 416 -8.75 28.75 7.56
C LYS A 416 -7.57 29.32 6.77
N TYR A 417 -6.80 28.44 6.10
CA TYR A 417 -5.57 28.83 5.40
C TYR A 417 -5.75 28.93 3.88
N ASN A 418 -7.00 28.87 3.37
CA ASN A 418 -7.30 28.89 1.93
C ASN A 418 -6.41 27.96 1.10
N ILE A 419 -6.21 26.73 1.60
CA ILE A 419 -5.32 25.75 0.96
C ILE A 419 -5.87 25.36 -0.41
N ARG A 420 -7.19 25.31 -0.54
CA ARG A 420 -7.89 24.94 -1.76
C ARG A 420 -8.39 26.17 -2.49
N GLN A 421 -7.84 26.44 -3.68
CA GLN A 421 -8.21 27.61 -4.50
C GLN A 421 -9.60 27.50 -5.14
N ASP A 422 -10.18 26.30 -5.25
CA ASP A 422 -11.44 26.04 -5.97
C ASP A 422 -12.73 26.26 -5.11
N GLN A 423 -12.64 26.88 -3.96
CA GLN A 423 -13.80 27.21 -3.12
C GLN A 423 -14.30 28.65 -3.27
N LYS A 424 -13.83 29.34 -4.31
CA LYS A 424 -14.38 30.66 -4.69
C LYS A 424 -15.48 30.54 -5.72
#